data_54e363c098991ff96be8888b7b963db8
#
_entry.id   54e363c098991ff96be8888b7b963db8
#
_cell.length_a   1.000
_cell.length_b   1.000
_cell.length_c   1.000
_cell.angle_alpha   90.00
_cell.angle_beta   90.00
_cell.angle_gamma   90.00
#
_symmetry.space_group_name_H-M   'P 1'
#
loop_
_entity.id
_entity.type
_entity.pdbx_description
1 polymer ?
#
loop_
_entity_poly.entity_id
_entity_poly.type
_entity_poly.pdbx_seq_one_letter_code
_entity_poly.pdbx_strand_id
1 'polypeptide(L)'
;LQLSDIADISELDSIFVSNVTISDTSGANLVFSCDLSGNQSKKTDDSSSCSSRSSDTDNESDDDEDDDEADGSSDDSGGSEDTDYSTASEDILIATINQFPVQVIAMEKCQDTLDSLIVESEEDLRDAEWGSMIIQVIMTLLAYQKCFSFTHNDLHTNNIMYIPTEKQYLYYKWDGKHYKVPTFGRLYKIIDFGRAIYKFRGNVVCSDSYHPKGDAATQYNFEPYFNDKKPRLEPNTSFDLCRLGCSLYDFVIDEIEENPKSPQNAAKRLIIEWCKDDKDRNILYKNNGDERYPDFKLYKMIARSVHKHSPSDVLNQGYFSRYIVGKKKIGKNAKIMNIDNLPDYS
;
A
#
# COMPACT_ATOMS: atom_id res chain seq x y z
N LEU A 1 17.37 11.17 -2.68
CA LEU A 1 18.36 10.48 -3.51
C LEU A 1 17.74 10.25 -4.88
N GLN A 2 18.28 10.91 -5.93
CA GLN A 2 17.85 10.65 -7.30
C GLN A 2 18.60 9.39 -7.76
N LEU A 3 17.92 8.46 -8.42
CA LEU A 3 18.54 7.25 -9.02
C LEU A 3 19.71 7.57 -9.98
N SER A 4 19.89 8.84 -10.37
CA SER A 4 21.03 9.31 -11.16
C SER A 4 22.32 9.52 -10.39
N ASP A 5 22.29 9.48 -9.06
CA ASP A 5 23.43 9.80 -8.20
C ASP A 5 24.10 8.52 -7.63
N ILE A 6 23.57 7.35 -7.94
CA ILE A 6 24.18 6.07 -7.61
C ILE A 6 25.18 5.72 -8.73
N ALA A 7 26.31 6.41 -8.76
CA ALA A 7 27.36 6.18 -9.75
C ALA A 7 28.34 5.06 -9.34
N ASP A 8 28.33 4.64 -8.08
CA ASP A 8 29.25 3.60 -7.61
C ASP A 8 28.67 2.81 -6.42
N ILE A 9 28.45 1.51 -6.66
CA ILE A 9 27.85 0.58 -5.66
C ILE A 9 28.81 0.32 -4.50
N SER A 10 30.12 0.64 -4.65
CA SER A 10 31.10 0.53 -3.57
C SER A 10 30.88 1.52 -2.42
N GLU A 11 30.12 2.61 -2.67
CA GLU A 11 29.75 3.58 -1.63
C GLU A 11 28.55 3.12 -0.78
N LEU A 12 27.73 2.18 -1.24
CA LEU A 12 26.59 1.65 -0.47
C LEU A 12 27.05 0.84 0.75
N ASP A 13 28.18 0.13 0.66
CA ASP A 13 28.75 -0.60 1.81
C ASP A 13 29.25 0.36 2.92
N SER A 14 29.53 1.62 2.59
CA SER A 14 29.96 2.64 3.57
C SER A 14 28.78 3.35 4.26
N ILE A 15 27.58 3.31 3.67
CA ILE A 15 26.37 3.94 4.27
C ILE A 15 25.77 3.03 5.35
N PHE A 16 25.99 1.72 5.26
CA PHE A 16 25.49 0.75 6.26
C PHE A 16 26.39 0.58 7.49
N VAL A 17 27.57 1.21 7.55
CA VAL A 17 28.54 1.11 8.65
C VAL A 17 28.99 2.48 9.14
N SER A 18 28.09 3.39 9.38
CA SER A 18 28.42 4.52 10.27
C SER A 18 27.85 4.25 11.65
N ASN A 19 28.74 3.80 12.55
CA ASN A 19 28.48 3.83 13.98
C ASN A 19 28.08 5.25 14.37
N VAL A 20 26.80 5.49 14.58
CA VAL A 20 26.34 6.69 15.27
C VAL A 20 26.72 6.51 16.73
N THR A 21 27.89 6.97 17.10
CA THR A 21 28.29 7.11 18.52
C THR A 21 27.51 8.32 19.05
N ILE A 22 26.37 8.08 19.65
CA ILE A 22 25.70 9.11 20.46
C ILE A 22 26.55 9.25 21.71
N SER A 23 27.36 10.32 21.78
CA SER A 23 28.13 10.66 22.98
C SER A 23 27.14 10.95 24.11
N ASP A 24 27.28 10.20 25.17
CA ASP A 24 26.56 10.25 26.43
C ASP A 24 26.77 11.62 27.11
N THR A 25 25.83 12.53 26.93
CA THR A 25 25.66 13.70 27.82
C THR A 25 24.20 14.09 27.85
N SER A 26 23.59 13.78 28.98
CA SER A 26 22.24 14.09 29.45
C SER A 26 21.19 13.02 29.14
N GLY A 27 20.68 12.43 30.23
CA GLY A 27 19.61 11.44 30.19
C GLY A 27 18.36 11.96 29.49
N ALA A 28 18.24 11.67 28.21
CA ALA A 28 17.03 11.85 27.46
C ALA A 28 16.14 10.63 27.70
N ASN A 29 15.13 10.78 28.52
CA ASN A 29 14.04 9.83 28.62
C ASN A 29 13.20 9.91 27.35
N LEU A 30 13.21 8.86 26.52
CA LEU A 30 12.24 8.72 25.45
C LEU A 30 10.88 8.39 26.07
N VAL A 31 9.98 9.34 26.03
CA VAL A 31 8.60 9.17 26.51
C VAL A 31 7.74 8.82 25.29
N PHE A 32 7.21 7.61 25.23
CA PHE A 32 6.17 7.24 24.29
C PHE A 32 4.82 7.57 24.96
N SER A 33 4.13 8.59 24.49
CA SER A 33 2.75 8.87 24.89
C SER A 33 1.82 8.30 23.79
N CYS A 34 0.96 7.37 24.18
CA CYS A 34 -0.20 7.03 23.36
C CYS A 34 -1.31 7.99 23.78
N ASP A 35 -1.61 9.00 22.96
CA ASP A 35 -2.79 9.82 23.15
C ASP A 35 -4.03 8.99 22.80
N LEU A 36 -4.74 8.55 23.84
CA LEU A 36 -6.07 7.93 23.73
C LEU A 36 -7.18 8.99 23.84
N SER A 37 -6.92 10.23 23.46
CA SER A 37 -7.99 11.23 23.40
C SER A 37 -8.80 11.04 22.13
N GLY A 38 -9.75 10.10 22.18
CA GLY A 38 -10.76 9.90 21.16
C GLY A 38 -11.73 11.08 21.08
N ASN A 39 -11.64 11.85 20.02
CA ASN A 39 -12.79 12.64 19.59
C ASN A 39 -13.72 11.70 18.83
N GLN A 40 -14.95 11.60 19.30
CA GLN A 40 -16.01 10.85 18.65
C GLN A 40 -16.34 11.51 17.31
N SER A 41 -15.82 10.97 16.24
CA SER A 41 -16.40 11.11 14.91
C SER A 41 -16.59 9.72 14.36
N LYS A 42 -17.85 9.44 14.02
CA LYS A 42 -18.42 8.31 13.26
C LYS A 42 -17.49 7.11 13.05
N LYS A 43 -17.90 5.97 13.61
CA LYS A 43 -17.31 4.65 13.36
C LYS A 43 -17.09 4.43 11.88
N THR A 44 -15.86 4.55 11.45
CA THR A 44 -15.27 3.73 10.42
C THR A 44 -14.39 2.77 11.18
N ASP A 45 -14.70 1.49 11.11
CA ASP A 45 -13.91 0.45 11.74
C ASP A 45 -12.50 0.48 11.15
N ASP A 46 -11.57 0.93 11.98
CA ASP A 46 -10.16 1.08 11.66
C ASP A 46 -9.51 -0.32 11.66
N SER A 47 -9.53 -0.98 10.50
CA SER A 47 -8.95 -2.31 10.31
C SER A 47 -7.47 -2.24 9.94
N SER A 48 -6.65 -1.46 10.63
CA SER A 48 -5.21 -1.50 10.43
C SER A 48 -4.40 -1.43 11.72
N SER A 49 -4.79 -2.16 12.76
CA SER A 49 -3.87 -2.47 13.84
C SER A 49 -3.49 -3.94 13.76
N CYS A 50 -2.29 -4.23 13.25
CA CYS A 50 -1.66 -5.53 13.39
C CYS A 50 -1.37 -5.81 14.87
N SER A 51 -2.35 -6.30 15.61
CA SER A 51 -2.09 -6.90 16.90
C SER A 51 -1.62 -8.34 16.66
N SER A 52 -0.36 -8.59 16.97
CA SER A 52 0.21 -9.94 17.05
C SER A 52 -0.55 -10.77 18.07
N ARG A 53 -1.42 -11.66 17.60
CA ARG A 53 -1.95 -12.76 18.39
C ARG A 53 -1.35 -14.06 17.88
N SER A 54 -0.83 -14.85 18.83
CA SER A 54 -0.37 -16.21 18.62
C SER A 54 -1.45 -17.04 17.91
N SER A 55 -1.15 -17.50 16.71
CA SER A 55 -2.02 -18.42 15.98
C SER A 55 -1.81 -19.83 16.49
N ASP A 56 -2.84 -20.42 17.03
CA ASP A 56 -2.96 -21.84 17.14
C ASP A 56 -2.96 -22.46 15.73
N THR A 57 -2.22 -23.54 15.59
CA THR A 57 -2.08 -24.28 14.32
C THR A 57 -3.35 -25.06 14.06
N ASP A 58 -4.26 -24.48 13.29
CA ASP A 58 -5.40 -25.22 12.77
C ASP A 58 -5.14 -25.71 11.35
N ASN A 59 -5.39 -27.01 11.17
CA ASN A 59 -5.48 -27.66 9.89
C ASN A 59 -6.64 -27.07 9.10
N GLU A 60 -6.37 -26.11 8.24
CA GLU A 60 -7.38 -25.68 7.27
C GLU A 60 -7.30 -26.61 6.04
N SER A 61 -8.35 -27.39 5.87
CA SER A 61 -8.71 -27.99 4.59
C SER A 61 -9.15 -26.86 3.66
N ASP A 62 -8.52 -26.77 2.48
CA ASP A 62 -8.93 -25.88 1.39
C ASP A 62 -10.25 -26.46 0.78
N ASP A 63 -11.37 -26.19 1.41
CA ASP A 63 -12.68 -26.43 0.81
C ASP A 63 -13.25 -25.08 0.35
N ASP A 64 -13.07 -24.81 -0.96
CA ASP A 64 -13.80 -23.77 -1.69
C ASP A 64 -15.25 -24.24 -1.88
N GLU A 65 -16.10 -24.12 -0.87
CA GLU A 65 -17.54 -24.24 -1.05
C GLU A 65 -18.14 -22.85 -1.28
N ASP A 66 -18.56 -22.64 -2.53
CA ASP A 66 -19.40 -21.53 -2.97
C ASP A 66 -20.82 -21.75 -2.39
N ASP A 67 -21.09 -21.27 -1.17
CA ASP A 67 -22.46 -21.18 -0.65
C ASP A 67 -23.00 -19.77 -0.79
N ASP A 68 -23.60 -19.47 -1.95
CA ASP A 68 -24.55 -18.41 -2.16
C ASP A 68 -25.97 -18.94 -1.83
N GLU A 69 -26.31 -19.15 -0.57
CA GLU A 69 -27.70 -19.37 -0.18
C GLU A 69 -28.18 -18.24 0.73
N ALA A 70 -29.26 -17.61 0.25
CA ALA A 70 -30.09 -16.68 0.99
C ALA A 70 -30.90 -17.47 2.01
N ASP A 71 -31.02 -17.01 3.24
CA ASP A 71 -32.29 -16.72 3.91
C ASP A 71 -32.13 -16.62 5.43
N GLY A 72 -33.01 -15.83 6.06
CA GLY A 72 -33.36 -16.02 7.47
C GLY A 72 -33.13 -14.85 8.40
N SER A 73 -34.06 -13.92 8.37
CA SER A 73 -34.30 -12.93 9.42
C SER A 73 -34.50 -13.57 10.80
N SER A 74 -33.89 -13.03 11.84
CA SER A 74 -34.44 -13.09 13.18
C SER A 74 -34.13 -11.82 13.96
N ASP A 75 -35.17 -11.08 14.27
CA ASP A 75 -35.25 -10.04 15.30
C ASP A 75 -34.77 -10.60 16.64
N ASP A 76 -33.90 -9.86 17.34
CA ASP A 76 -33.92 -9.89 18.78
C ASP A 76 -33.67 -8.49 19.38
N SER A 77 -34.67 -8.02 20.09
CA SER A 77 -34.74 -6.79 20.84
C SER A 77 -34.17 -7.01 22.25
N GLY A 78 -33.21 -6.20 22.68
CA GLY A 78 -32.67 -6.31 24.06
C GLY A 78 -31.97 -5.07 24.58
N GLY A 79 -32.70 -4.21 25.30
CA GLY A 79 -32.31 -3.60 26.54
C GLY A 79 -31.17 -2.57 26.55
N SER A 80 -31.53 -1.28 26.56
CA SER A 80 -30.66 -0.19 27.00
C SER A 80 -30.43 -0.26 28.50
N GLU A 81 -29.17 -0.38 28.93
CA GLU A 81 -28.72 0.00 30.26
C GLU A 81 -27.92 1.30 30.16
N ASP A 82 -28.50 2.36 30.68
CA ASP A 82 -27.86 3.64 30.92
C ASP A 82 -26.78 3.47 32.01
N THR A 83 -25.53 3.42 31.64
CA THR A 83 -24.42 3.56 32.58
C THR A 83 -23.90 5.00 32.53
N ASP A 84 -24.19 5.70 33.61
CA ASP A 84 -23.72 7.04 33.96
C ASP A 84 -22.19 7.02 34.07
N TYR A 85 -21.47 7.54 33.05
CA TYR A 85 -20.03 7.72 33.10
C TYR A 85 -19.69 9.05 33.76
N SER A 86 -19.36 8.99 35.03
CA SER A 86 -18.66 10.07 35.73
C SER A 86 -17.33 10.37 34.99
N THR A 87 -17.10 11.62 34.68
CA THR A 87 -15.83 12.15 34.17
C THR A 87 -14.70 11.95 35.18
N ALA A 88 -14.08 10.78 35.15
CA ALA A 88 -12.80 10.56 35.80
C ALA A 88 -11.73 11.09 34.83
N SER A 89 -10.82 11.92 35.32
CA SER A 89 -9.60 12.29 34.60
C SER A 89 -8.86 11.01 34.22
N GLU A 90 -8.73 10.72 32.93
CA GLU A 90 -7.96 9.58 32.45
C GLU A 90 -6.50 9.79 32.85
N ASP A 91 -6.04 9.04 33.84
CA ASP A 91 -4.63 9.00 34.19
C ASP A 91 -3.84 8.34 33.07
N ILE A 92 -3.01 9.11 32.39
CA ILE A 92 -2.13 8.59 31.33
C ILE A 92 -1.13 7.61 31.96
N LEU A 93 -1.28 6.33 31.65
CA LEU A 93 -0.33 5.31 32.11
C LEU A 93 0.93 5.37 31.23
N ILE A 94 2.04 5.85 31.82
CA ILE A 94 3.34 5.92 31.13
C ILE A 94 4.21 4.77 31.60
N ALA A 95 4.64 3.91 30.66
CA ALA A 95 5.63 2.87 30.91
C ALA A 95 7.00 3.33 30.37
N THR A 96 8.02 3.33 31.21
CA THR A 96 9.39 3.66 30.82
C THR A 96 10.27 2.40 30.88
N ILE A 97 10.87 2.05 29.75
CA ILE A 97 11.82 0.94 29.65
C ILE A 97 13.21 1.54 29.40
N ASN A 98 14.07 1.43 30.41
CA ASN A 98 15.44 1.92 30.33
C ASN A 98 16.30 1.03 29.42
N GLN A 99 17.21 1.64 28.64
CA GLN A 99 18.15 0.94 27.76
C GLN A 99 17.49 -0.01 26.74
N PHE A 100 16.25 0.32 26.31
CA PHE A 100 15.59 -0.42 25.25
C PHE A 100 16.37 -0.24 23.94
N PRO A 101 16.78 -1.32 23.26
CA PRO A 101 17.52 -1.22 22.00
C PRO A 101 16.62 -0.64 20.91
N VAL A 102 17.04 0.47 20.29
CA VAL A 102 16.30 1.16 19.26
C VAL A 102 17.12 1.19 17.96
N GLN A 103 16.53 0.79 16.86
CA GLN A 103 17.07 1.01 15.52
C GLN A 103 16.33 2.18 14.88
N VAL A 104 17.08 3.17 14.37
CA VAL A 104 16.52 4.38 13.75
C VAL A 104 16.82 4.36 12.26
N ILE A 105 15.79 4.52 11.45
CA ILE A 105 15.90 4.71 10.01
C ILE A 105 15.58 6.17 9.70
N ALA A 106 16.58 6.92 9.18
CA ALA A 106 16.39 8.30 8.77
C ALA A 106 15.96 8.35 7.29
N MET A 107 14.82 8.96 7.01
CA MET A 107 14.25 9.11 5.67
C MET A 107 14.01 10.58 5.32
N GLU A 108 13.78 10.86 4.02
CA GLU A 108 13.33 12.16 3.55
C GLU A 108 12.01 12.53 4.25
N LYS A 109 11.91 13.76 4.76
CA LYS A 109 10.66 14.23 5.35
C LYS A 109 9.61 14.45 4.25
N CYS A 110 8.53 13.72 4.33
CA CYS A 110 7.34 13.95 3.51
C CYS A 110 6.37 14.93 4.20
N GLN A 111 5.43 15.47 3.44
CA GLN A 111 4.42 16.39 3.94
C GLN A 111 3.38 15.63 4.77
N ASP A 112 2.75 14.63 4.16
CA ASP A 112 1.72 13.80 4.79
C ASP A 112 1.48 12.52 3.98
N THR A 113 0.57 11.67 4.47
CA THR A 113 0.12 10.45 3.80
C THR A 113 -0.96 10.76 2.75
N LEU A 114 -1.20 9.80 1.86
CA LEU A 114 -2.34 9.86 0.94
C LEU A 114 -3.67 9.77 1.71
N ASP A 115 -3.70 9.01 2.79
CA ASP A 115 -4.86 8.87 3.67
C ASP A 115 -5.28 10.24 4.23
N SER A 116 -4.37 10.92 4.93
CA SER A 116 -4.60 12.29 5.45
C SER A 116 -5.02 13.24 4.33
N LEU A 117 -4.39 13.16 3.16
CA LEU A 117 -4.74 14.01 2.02
C LEU A 117 -6.19 13.82 1.57
N ILE A 118 -6.71 12.59 1.58
CA ILE A 118 -8.09 12.31 1.18
C ILE A 118 -9.08 12.74 2.27
N VAL A 119 -8.77 12.43 3.54
CA VAL A 119 -9.68 12.67 4.67
C VAL A 119 -9.73 14.17 5.04
N GLU A 120 -8.58 14.86 5.01
CA GLU A 120 -8.46 16.24 5.49
C GLU A 120 -8.66 17.30 4.39
N SER A 121 -8.82 16.88 3.12
CA SER A 121 -9.07 17.82 2.03
C SER A 121 -10.44 18.48 2.19
N GLU A 122 -10.48 19.82 2.23
CA GLU A 122 -11.74 20.57 2.25
C GLU A 122 -12.55 20.38 0.96
N GLU A 123 -11.88 20.07 -0.14
CA GLU A 123 -12.46 19.77 -1.44
C GLU A 123 -11.99 18.38 -1.90
N ASP A 124 -12.91 17.59 -2.46
CA ASP A 124 -12.59 16.29 -3.05
C ASP A 124 -11.55 16.40 -4.15
N LEU A 125 -10.64 15.42 -4.19
CA LEU A 125 -9.67 15.32 -5.28
C LEU A 125 -10.39 15.15 -6.62
N ARG A 126 -10.11 16.00 -7.57
CA ARG A 126 -10.67 15.90 -8.94
C ARG A 126 -10.12 14.66 -9.66
N ASP A 127 -10.87 14.14 -10.65
CA ASP A 127 -10.43 12.99 -11.49
C ASP A 127 -9.00 13.15 -12.02
N ALA A 128 -8.59 14.37 -12.37
CA ALA A 128 -7.24 14.63 -12.85
C ALA A 128 -6.16 14.52 -11.76
N GLU A 129 -6.48 14.83 -10.51
CA GLU A 129 -5.58 14.70 -9.36
C GLU A 129 -5.47 13.23 -8.92
N TRP A 130 -6.61 12.51 -8.87
CA TRP A 130 -6.63 11.06 -8.72
C TRP A 130 -5.77 10.38 -9.80
N GLY A 131 -5.98 10.74 -11.06
CA GLY A 131 -5.20 10.17 -12.17
C GLY A 131 -3.70 10.50 -12.09
N SER A 132 -3.33 11.67 -11.58
CA SER A 132 -1.93 12.04 -11.33
C SER A 132 -1.30 11.19 -10.25
N MET A 133 -1.98 10.97 -9.14
CA MET A 133 -1.51 10.11 -8.06
C MET A 133 -1.33 8.68 -8.58
N ILE A 134 -2.36 8.12 -9.18
CA ILE A 134 -2.36 6.75 -9.70
C ILE A 134 -1.18 6.52 -10.66
N ILE A 135 -0.99 7.38 -11.66
CA ILE A 135 0.07 7.17 -12.65
C ILE A 135 1.46 7.34 -12.06
N GLN A 136 1.66 8.21 -11.06
CA GLN A 136 2.94 8.33 -10.36
C GLN A 136 3.26 7.04 -9.57
N VAL A 137 2.28 6.46 -8.88
CA VAL A 137 2.42 5.17 -8.18
C VAL A 137 2.73 4.05 -9.17
N ILE A 138 1.97 3.94 -10.27
CA ILE A 138 2.21 2.93 -11.32
C ILE A 138 3.63 3.05 -11.88
N MET A 139 4.10 4.26 -12.22
CA MET A 139 5.45 4.46 -12.78
C MET A 139 6.55 4.11 -11.77
N THR A 140 6.30 4.32 -10.48
CA THR A 140 7.22 3.92 -9.40
C THR A 140 7.28 2.40 -9.28
N LEU A 141 6.13 1.73 -9.26
CA LEU A 141 6.08 0.25 -9.22
C LEU A 141 6.75 -0.36 -10.45
N LEU A 142 6.49 0.16 -11.66
CA LEU A 142 7.15 -0.30 -12.88
C LEU A 142 8.68 -0.16 -12.82
N ALA A 143 9.18 0.94 -12.26
CA ALA A 143 10.62 1.14 -12.09
C ALA A 143 11.23 0.10 -11.14
N TYR A 144 10.59 -0.16 -10.00
CA TYR A 144 11.04 -1.17 -9.04
C TYR A 144 10.90 -2.60 -9.59
N GLN A 145 9.78 -2.90 -10.25
CA GLN A 145 9.57 -4.20 -10.89
C GLN A 145 10.63 -4.47 -11.98
N LYS A 146 10.94 -3.45 -12.78
CA LYS A 146 11.99 -3.53 -13.80
C LYS A 146 13.38 -3.77 -13.21
N CYS A 147 13.71 -3.10 -12.11
CA CYS A 147 15.04 -3.18 -11.51
C CYS A 147 15.23 -4.42 -10.64
N PHE A 148 14.18 -4.88 -9.96
CA PHE A 148 14.32 -5.80 -8.83
C PHE A 148 13.28 -6.92 -8.81
N SER A 149 12.43 -7.08 -9.82
CA SER A 149 11.26 -8.01 -9.76
C SER A 149 10.45 -7.81 -8.46
N PHE A 150 10.21 -6.55 -8.11
CA PHE A 150 9.74 -6.10 -6.82
C PHE A 150 8.23 -6.25 -6.65
N THR A 151 7.79 -6.59 -5.42
CA THR A 151 6.43 -6.43 -4.93
C THR A 151 6.48 -5.80 -3.54
N HIS A 152 5.60 -4.83 -3.28
CA HIS A 152 5.54 -4.14 -1.99
C HIS A 152 4.85 -5.00 -0.92
N ASN A 153 3.79 -5.69 -1.31
CA ASN A 153 2.96 -6.59 -0.51
C ASN A 153 2.19 -5.95 0.67
N ASP A 154 2.31 -4.65 0.86
CA ASP A 154 1.54 -3.89 1.85
C ASP A 154 1.25 -2.46 1.38
N LEU A 155 0.92 -2.28 0.10
CA LEU A 155 0.65 -0.97 -0.47
C LEU A 155 -0.78 -0.53 -0.13
N HIS A 156 -0.89 0.49 0.73
CA HIS A 156 -2.15 1.12 1.12
C HIS A 156 -1.98 2.64 1.29
N THR A 157 -3.06 3.36 1.59
CA THR A 157 -3.08 4.83 1.62
C THR A 157 -2.05 5.44 2.57
N ASN A 158 -1.79 4.82 3.73
CA ASN A 158 -0.79 5.29 4.70
C ASN A 158 0.66 4.99 4.28
N ASN A 159 0.89 4.07 3.33
CA ASN A 159 2.21 3.76 2.77
C ASN A 159 2.51 4.53 1.48
N ILE A 160 1.65 5.48 1.12
CA ILE A 160 1.90 6.48 0.09
C ILE A 160 1.92 7.84 0.75
N MET A 161 3.05 8.51 0.66
CA MET A 161 3.22 9.88 1.14
C MET A 161 3.43 10.84 -0.04
N TYR A 162 3.37 12.14 0.21
CA TYR A 162 3.70 13.13 -0.80
C TYR A 162 4.60 14.23 -0.26
N ILE A 163 5.34 14.84 -1.20
CA ILE A 163 6.09 16.08 -0.98
C ILE A 163 5.59 17.16 -1.93
N PRO A 164 5.57 18.43 -1.51
CA PRO A 164 5.21 19.54 -2.38
C PRO A 164 6.24 19.72 -3.49
N THR A 165 5.81 20.21 -4.65
CA THR A 165 6.70 20.50 -5.78
C THR A 165 6.21 21.68 -6.62
N GLU A 166 7.16 22.47 -7.13
CA GLU A 166 6.91 23.52 -8.12
C GLU A 166 6.90 22.97 -9.57
N LYS A 167 7.32 21.72 -9.75
CA LYS A 167 7.29 21.09 -11.07
C LYS A 167 5.86 20.90 -11.51
N GLN A 168 5.48 21.48 -12.64
CA GLN A 168 4.14 21.31 -13.20
C GLN A 168 3.90 19.93 -13.77
N TYR A 169 4.96 19.28 -14.31
CA TYR A 169 4.87 17.99 -14.97
C TYR A 169 6.05 17.10 -14.63
N LEU A 170 5.76 15.79 -14.55
CA LEU A 170 6.75 14.71 -14.61
C LEU A 170 6.72 14.07 -15.99
N TYR A 171 7.87 13.60 -16.42
CA TYR A 171 8.02 12.94 -17.72
C TYR A 171 8.60 11.55 -17.52
N TYR A 172 7.93 10.56 -18.09
CA TYR A 172 8.37 9.17 -18.05
C TYR A 172 8.49 8.59 -19.46
N LYS A 173 9.31 7.58 -19.60
CA LYS A 173 9.33 6.72 -20.79
C LYS A 173 9.20 5.28 -20.34
N TRP A 174 8.19 4.59 -20.87
CA TRP A 174 7.88 3.19 -20.65
C TRP A 174 7.30 2.56 -21.90
N ASP A 175 7.77 1.33 -22.26
CA ASP A 175 7.34 0.59 -23.45
C ASP A 175 7.40 1.46 -24.71
N GLY A 176 8.51 2.19 -24.91
CA GLY A 176 8.72 3.09 -26.03
C GLY A 176 7.84 4.35 -26.05
N LYS A 177 6.81 4.44 -25.21
CA LYS A 177 5.88 5.56 -25.09
C LYS A 177 6.40 6.62 -24.13
N HIS A 178 6.09 7.88 -24.41
CA HIS A 178 6.41 8.98 -23.50
C HIS A 178 5.15 9.46 -22.81
N TYR A 179 5.24 9.69 -21.50
CA TYR A 179 4.15 10.16 -20.68
C TYR A 179 4.48 11.54 -20.11
N LYS A 180 3.50 12.43 -20.15
CA LYS A 180 3.54 13.76 -19.49
C LYS A 180 2.46 13.81 -18.45
N VAL A 181 2.86 13.79 -17.17
CA VAL A 181 1.98 13.67 -16.01
C VAL A 181 1.96 15.00 -15.26
N PRO A 182 0.80 15.66 -15.10
CA PRO A 182 0.70 16.84 -14.26
C PRO A 182 0.90 16.47 -12.79
N THR A 183 1.57 17.30 -12.01
CA THR A 183 1.83 17.00 -10.59
C THR A 183 0.76 17.53 -9.64
N PHE A 184 0.04 18.55 -10.05
CA PHE A 184 -0.86 19.31 -9.17
C PHE A 184 -0.17 19.73 -7.85
N GLY A 185 1.14 20.03 -7.93
CA GLY A 185 1.94 20.44 -6.78
C GLY A 185 2.42 19.29 -5.87
N ARG A 186 2.20 18.01 -6.22
CA ARG A 186 2.53 16.86 -5.37
C ARG A 186 3.38 15.84 -6.10
N LEU A 187 4.43 15.33 -5.41
CA LEU A 187 5.19 14.15 -5.79
C LEU A 187 4.91 13.04 -4.79
N TYR A 188 4.34 11.94 -5.27
CA TYR A 188 4.01 10.81 -4.42
C TYR A 188 5.20 9.89 -4.23
N LYS A 189 5.34 9.36 -3.02
CA LYS A 189 6.41 8.48 -2.56
C LYS A 189 5.81 7.24 -1.94
N ILE A 190 6.35 6.08 -2.28
CA ILE A 190 6.02 4.82 -1.62
C ILE A 190 7.00 4.65 -0.46
N ILE A 191 6.52 4.26 0.70
CA ILE A 191 7.30 4.03 1.93
C ILE A 191 6.94 2.68 2.52
N ASP A 192 7.63 2.30 3.60
CA ASP A 192 7.44 1.07 4.37
C ASP A 192 7.62 -0.22 3.54
N PHE A 193 8.87 -0.55 3.30
CA PHE A 193 9.24 -1.76 2.56
C PHE A 193 9.38 -3.00 3.46
N GLY A 194 8.81 -2.98 4.68
CA GLY A 194 8.92 -4.07 5.66
C GLY A 194 8.39 -5.42 5.16
N ARG A 195 7.40 -5.42 4.26
CA ARG A 195 6.85 -6.61 3.60
C ARG A 195 7.28 -6.77 2.15
N ALA A 196 8.19 -5.94 1.67
CA ALA A 196 8.63 -6.04 0.28
C ALA A 196 9.36 -7.35 0.00
N ILE A 197 9.11 -7.89 -1.19
CA ILE A 197 9.87 -9.00 -1.76
C ILE A 197 10.50 -8.51 -3.04
N TYR A 198 11.79 -8.73 -3.19
CA TYR A 198 12.52 -8.32 -4.38
C TYR A 198 13.69 -9.26 -4.67
N LYS A 199 14.22 -9.17 -5.88
CA LYS A 199 15.42 -9.91 -6.28
C LYS A 199 16.60 -8.97 -6.42
N PHE A 200 17.75 -9.38 -5.93
CA PHE A 200 18.99 -8.67 -6.10
C PHE A 200 20.14 -9.65 -6.35
N ARG A 201 20.80 -9.51 -7.51
CA ARG A 201 21.89 -10.39 -7.96
C ARG A 201 21.52 -11.88 -7.89
N GLY A 202 20.31 -12.23 -8.34
CA GLY A 202 19.80 -13.59 -8.37
C GLY A 202 19.29 -14.12 -7.02
N ASN A 203 19.39 -13.35 -5.94
CA ASN A 203 18.90 -13.75 -4.64
C ASN A 203 17.53 -13.10 -4.35
N VAL A 204 16.62 -13.86 -3.79
CA VAL A 204 15.37 -13.33 -3.24
C VAL A 204 15.64 -12.72 -1.88
N VAL A 205 15.16 -11.50 -1.68
CA VAL A 205 15.26 -10.76 -0.42
C VAL A 205 13.85 -10.47 0.08
N CYS A 206 13.57 -10.84 1.31
CA CYS A 206 12.33 -10.55 2.02
C CYS A 206 12.59 -10.52 3.52
N SER A 207 11.65 -9.99 4.30
CA SER A 207 11.73 -10.01 5.76
C SER A 207 11.36 -11.37 6.35
N ASP A 208 11.59 -11.53 7.64
CA ASP A 208 11.16 -12.69 8.44
C ASP A 208 9.64 -12.75 8.68
N SER A 209 8.89 -11.73 8.28
CA SER A 209 7.43 -11.78 8.26
C SER A 209 6.88 -12.99 7.49
N TYR A 210 7.61 -13.45 6.47
CA TYR A 210 7.23 -14.63 5.67
C TYR A 210 7.70 -15.97 6.25
N HIS A 211 8.48 -15.94 7.33
CA HIS A 211 8.86 -17.15 8.06
C HIS A 211 7.60 -17.90 8.55
N PRO A 212 7.60 -19.24 8.68
CA PRO A 212 6.43 -20.01 9.15
C PRO A 212 5.80 -19.56 10.48
N LYS A 213 6.54 -18.79 11.29
CA LYS A 213 6.06 -18.17 12.53
C LYS A 213 5.89 -16.65 12.42
N GLY A 214 6.05 -16.07 11.23
CA GLY A 214 5.88 -14.65 10.97
C GLY A 214 4.43 -14.29 10.71
N ASP A 215 4.12 -13.00 10.78
CA ASP A 215 2.77 -12.43 10.61
C ASP A 215 2.24 -12.56 9.17
N ALA A 216 3.14 -12.63 8.16
CA ALA A 216 2.78 -12.88 6.77
C ALA A 216 2.98 -14.35 6.35
N ALA A 217 3.07 -15.27 7.32
CA ALA A 217 3.18 -16.69 7.04
C ALA A 217 2.03 -17.17 6.15
N THR A 218 2.35 -18.06 5.18
CA THR A 218 1.38 -18.62 4.24
C THR A 218 0.75 -17.66 3.20
N GLN A 219 1.12 -16.39 3.17
CA GLN A 219 0.70 -15.50 2.07
C GLN A 219 1.22 -16.02 0.73
N TYR A 220 2.48 -16.40 0.71
CA TYR A 220 3.18 -17.04 -0.43
C TYR A 220 3.80 -18.37 -0.03
N ASN A 221 4.32 -19.10 -1.01
CA ASN A 221 5.11 -20.32 -0.79
C ASN A 221 6.32 -20.33 -1.74
N PHE A 222 7.40 -19.69 -1.30
CA PHE A 222 8.60 -19.42 -2.10
C PHE A 222 9.86 -19.41 -1.22
N GLU A 223 11.05 -19.43 -1.82
CA GLU A 223 12.32 -19.32 -1.08
C GLU A 223 12.48 -17.92 -0.47
N PRO A 224 13.08 -17.81 0.76
CA PRO A 224 13.75 -18.88 1.49
C PRO A 224 12.85 -19.75 2.37
N TYR A 225 11.53 -19.49 2.40
CA TYR A 225 10.57 -20.16 3.30
C TYR A 225 9.69 -21.18 2.59
N PHE A 226 10.19 -21.77 1.51
CA PHE A 226 9.45 -22.74 0.70
C PHE A 226 9.11 -24.00 1.48
N ASN A 227 7.83 -24.40 1.41
CA ASN A 227 7.30 -25.64 1.94
C ASN A 227 6.94 -26.58 0.78
N ASP A 228 7.66 -27.70 0.65
CA ASP A 228 7.50 -28.70 -0.41
C ASP A 228 6.18 -29.48 -0.34
N LYS A 229 5.49 -29.44 0.80
CA LYS A 229 4.17 -30.07 0.98
C LYS A 229 3.02 -29.25 0.40
N LYS A 230 3.27 -27.99 0.02
CA LYS A 230 2.27 -27.07 -0.53
C LYS A 230 2.66 -26.64 -1.94
N PRO A 231 1.68 -26.31 -2.80
CA PRO A 231 1.99 -25.74 -4.11
C PRO A 231 2.85 -24.47 -3.99
N ARG A 232 3.78 -24.29 -4.91
CA ARG A 232 4.55 -23.06 -5.03
C ARG A 232 3.62 -21.89 -5.34
N LEU A 233 3.80 -20.78 -4.65
CA LEU A 233 3.07 -19.55 -4.87
C LEU A 233 4.06 -18.39 -4.79
N GLU A 234 4.43 -17.87 -5.93
CA GLU A 234 5.36 -16.74 -6.05
C GLU A 234 4.64 -15.40 -5.85
N PRO A 235 5.35 -14.36 -5.39
CA PRO A 235 4.82 -13.00 -5.41
C PRO A 235 4.40 -12.59 -6.82
N ASN A 236 3.25 -11.92 -6.94
CA ASN A 236 2.76 -11.45 -8.23
C ASN A 236 2.63 -9.93 -8.29
N THR A 237 2.85 -9.36 -9.46
CA THR A 237 2.88 -7.92 -9.68
C THR A 237 1.52 -7.24 -9.63
N SER A 238 0.42 -8.00 -9.60
CA SER A 238 -0.95 -7.47 -9.46
C SER A 238 -1.32 -7.19 -8.01
N PHE A 239 -0.57 -7.75 -7.04
CA PHE A 239 -0.88 -7.64 -5.62
C PHE A 239 -0.98 -6.18 -5.16
N ASP A 240 0.01 -5.37 -5.51
CA ASP A 240 0.18 -4.02 -4.96
C ASP A 240 -0.97 -3.09 -5.35
N LEU A 241 -1.40 -3.10 -6.62
CA LEU A 241 -2.52 -2.27 -7.06
C LEU A 241 -3.86 -2.77 -6.51
N CYS A 242 -4.05 -4.08 -6.37
CA CYS A 242 -5.26 -4.60 -5.72
C CYS A 242 -5.28 -4.19 -4.24
N ARG A 243 -4.18 -4.33 -3.50
CA ARG A 243 -4.14 -3.95 -2.08
C ARG A 243 -4.36 -2.45 -1.89
N LEU A 244 -3.78 -1.61 -2.77
CA LEU A 244 -4.05 -0.18 -2.78
C LEU A 244 -5.52 0.11 -3.11
N GLY A 245 -6.08 -0.57 -4.10
CA GLY A 245 -7.50 -0.46 -4.44
C GLY A 245 -8.38 -0.77 -3.24
N CYS A 246 -8.07 -1.84 -2.50
CA CYS A 246 -8.80 -2.22 -1.29
C CYS A 246 -8.79 -1.11 -0.22
N SER A 247 -7.66 -0.42 -0.02
CA SER A 247 -7.58 0.68 0.95
C SER A 247 -8.24 1.97 0.48
N LEU A 248 -8.51 2.10 -0.81
CA LEU A 248 -9.18 3.26 -1.41
C LEU A 248 -10.66 3.04 -1.66
N TYR A 249 -11.15 1.80 -1.54
CA TYR A 249 -12.48 1.40 -1.98
C TYR A 249 -13.58 2.26 -1.35
N ASP A 250 -13.58 2.35 -0.02
CA ASP A 250 -14.62 3.04 0.73
C ASP A 250 -14.62 4.57 0.51
N PHE A 251 -13.47 5.14 0.14
CA PHE A 251 -13.36 6.56 -0.23
C PHE A 251 -13.97 6.89 -1.60
N VAL A 252 -14.22 5.90 -2.45
CA VAL A 252 -14.61 6.16 -3.84
C VAL A 252 -15.92 5.47 -4.25
N ILE A 253 -16.43 4.52 -3.47
CA ILE A 253 -17.57 3.68 -3.90
C ILE A 253 -18.86 4.48 -4.01
N ASP A 254 -19.18 5.31 -3.03
CA ASP A 254 -20.44 6.06 -2.99
C ASP A 254 -20.63 6.93 -4.23
N GLU A 255 -19.59 7.67 -4.63
CA GLU A 255 -19.65 8.50 -5.84
C GLU A 255 -19.79 7.68 -7.14
N ILE A 256 -19.24 6.46 -7.16
CA ILE A 256 -19.39 5.56 -8.31
C ILE A 256 -20.80 5.02 -8.37
N GLU A 257 -21.41 4.66 -7.23
CA GLU A 257 -22.79 4.16 -7.16
C GLU A 257 -23.80 5.26 -7.51
N GLU A 258 -23.59 6.48 -7.00
CA GLU A 258 -24.45 7.61 -7.33
C GLU A 258 -24.38 8.02 -8.80
N ASN A 259 -23.18 8.00 -9.39
CA ASN A 259 -22.94 8.47 -10.74
C ASN A 259 -22.05 7.51 -11.57
N PRO A 260 -22.50 6.28 -11.86
CA PRO A 260 -21.66 5.23 -12.44
C PRO A 260 -21.13 5.55 -13.84
N LYS A 261 -21.77 6.45 -14.57
CA LYS A 261 -21.34 6.86 -15.93
C LYS A 261 -20.64 8.21 -15.99
N SER A 262 -20.43 8.88 -14.84
CA SER A 262 -19.76 10.19 -14.84
C SER A 262 -18.33 10.10 -15.35
N PRO A 263 -17.93 10.89 -16.37
CA PRO A 263 -16.53 10.97 -16.81
C PRO A 263 -15.59 11.46 -15.72
N GLN A 264 -16.10 12.20 -14.73
CA GLN A 264 -15.35 12.75 -13.61
C GLN A 264 -14.90 11.67 -12.61
N ASN A 265 -15.51 10.48 -12.66
CA ASN A 265 -15.18 9.34 -11.80
C ASN A 265 -14.35 8.26 -12.53
N ALA A 266 -13.68 8.62 -13.63
CA ALA A 266 -12.94 7.64 -14.43
C ALA A 266 -11.75 7.04 -13.68
N ALA A 267 -11.02 7.84 -12.87
CA ALA A 267 -9.94 7.37 -12.01
C ALA A 267 -10.47 6.47 -10.88
N LYS A 268 -11.58 6.88 -10.26
CA LYS A 268 -12.22 6.13 -9.15
C LYS A 268 -12.71 4.76 -9.64
N ARG A 269 -13.26 4.65 -10.85
CA ARG A 269 -13.64 3.35 -11.44
C ARG A 269 -12.46 2.40 -11.64
N LEU A 270 -11.25 2.90 -11.93
CA LEU A 270 -10.06 2.05 -11.99
C LEU A 270 -9.76 1.45 -10.62
N ILE A 271 -9.91 2.23 -9.54
CA ILE A 271 -9.69 1.76 -8.16
C ILE A 271 -10.67 0.62 -7.85
N ILE A 272 -11.97 0.80 -8.16
CA ILE A 272 -12.97 -0.26 -7.99
C ILE A 272 -12.62 -1.51 -8.82
N GLU A 273 -12.13 -1.33 -10.04
CA GLU A 273 -11.74 -2.46 -10.88
C GLU A 273 -10.57 -3.25 -10.30
N TRP A 274 -9.62 -2.59 -9.61
CA TRP A 274 -8.50 -3.28 -8.95
C TRP A 274 -8.93 -4.16 -7.79
N CYS A 275 -10.11 -3.92 -7.22
CA CYS A 275 -10.69 -4.74 -6.16
C CYS A 275 -11.39 -6.00 -6.67
N LYS A 276 -11.25 -6.33 -7.96
CA LYS A 276 -11.81 -7.56 -8.54
C LYS A 276 -10.77 -8.67 -8.64
N ASP A 277 -11.20 -9.86 -8.29
CA ASP A 277 -10.41 -11.08 -8.47
C ASP A 277 -10.43 -11.57 -9.93
N ASP A 278 -9.77 -12.69 -10.21
CA ASP A 278 -9.70 -13.28 -11.56
C ASP A 278 -11.07 -13.77 -12.07
N LYS A 279 -12.03 -13.97 -11.18
CA LYS A 279 -13.43 -14.31 -11.48
C LYS A 279 -14.34 -13.08 -11.56
N ASP A 280 -13.77 -11.86 -11.57
CA ASP A 280 -14.47 -10.57 -11.60
C ASP A 280 -15.36 -10.28 -10.37
N ARG A 281 -15.12 -10.96 -9.23
CA ARG A 281 -15.82 -10.74 -7.96
C ARG A 281 -15.08 -9.67 -7.15
N ASN A 282 -15.83 -8.86 -6.40
CA ASN A 282 -15.23 -7.96 -5.42
C ASN A 282 -14.49 -8.77 -4.34
N ILE A 283 -13.21 -8.49 -4.12
CA ILE A 283 -12.39 -9.23 -3.16
C ILE A 283 -12.62 -8.80 -1.71
N LEU A 284 -13.15 -7.58 -1.49
CA LEU A 284 -13.45 -7.06 -0.16
C LEU A 284 -14.79 -7.55 0.37
N TYR A 285 -15.85 -7.39 -0.44
CA TYR A 285 -17.22 -7.57 0.01
C TYR A 285 -17.94 -8.65 -0.79
N LYS A 286 -18.84 -9.35 -0.11
CA LYS A 286 -19.84 -10.21 -0.73
C LYS A 286 -21.01 -9.36 -1.25
N ASN A 287 -21.92 -10.00 -2.00
CA ASN A 287 -23.10 -9.32 -2.55
C ASN A 287 -24.08 -8.81 -1.47
N ASN A 288 -24.00 -9.37 -0.27
CA ASN A 288 -24.82 -8.95 0.89
C ASN A 288 -24.14 -7.84 1.73
N GLY A 289 -22.98 -7.36 1.34
CA GLY A 289 -22.21 -6.33 2.05
C GLY A 289 -21.25 -6.82 3.13
N ASP A 290 -21.25 -8.13 3.43
CA ASP A 290 -20.30 -8.70 4.39
C ASP A 290 -18.89 -8.70 3.82
N GLU A 291 -17.89 -8.60 4.70
CA GLU A 291 -16.51 -8.85 4.32
C GLU A 291 -16.36 -10.26 3.75
N ARG A 292 -15.70 -10.36 2.58
CA ARG A 292 -15.46 -11.66 1.97
C ARG A 292 -14.31 -12.40 2.64
N TYR A 293 -13.25 -11.70 2.98
CA TYR A 293 -12.02 -12.28 3.56
C TYR A 293 -11.51 -11.40 4.70
N PRO A 294 -11.93 -11.66 5.94
CA PRO A 294 -11.51 -10.85 7.08
C PRO A 294 -10.01 -10.97 7.38
N ASP A 295 -9.45 -9.94 7.98
CA ASP A 295 -8.08 -9.87 8.49
C ASP A 295 -7.02 -10.24 7.44
N PHE A 296 -6.00 -11.01 7.84
CA PHE A 296 -4.91 -11.42 6.97
C PHE A 296 -5.34 -12.40 5.85
N LYS A 297 -6.56 -12.94 5.92
CA LYS A 297 -7.09 -13.78 4.85
C LYS A 297 -7.22 -13.01 3.53
N LEU A 298 -7.52 -11.71 3.58
CA LEU A 298 -7.54 -10.84 2.40
C LEU A 298 -6.19 -10.87 1.66
N TYR A 299 -5.08 -10.74 2.36
CA TYR A 299 -3.73 -10.77 1.77
C TYR A 299 -3.45 -12.13 1.09
N LYS A 300 -3.80 -13.23 1.75
CA LYS A 300 -3.68 -14.57 1.18
C LYS A 300 -4.50 -14.72 -0.10
N MET A 301 -5.72 -14.19 -0.12
CA MET A 301 -6.61 -14.32 -1.26
C MET A 301 -6.22 -13.39 -2.42
N ILE A 302 -5.75 -12.17 -2.16
CA ILE A 302 -5.16 -11.33 -3.22
C ILE A 302 -3.99 -12.07 -3.88
N ALA A 303 -3.09 -12.65 -3.09
CA ALA A 303 -1.93 -13.38 -3.61
C ALA A 303 -2.32 -14.57 -4.51
N ARG A 304 -3.47 -15.22 -4.24
CA ARG A 304 -3.92 -16.44 -4.93
C ARG A 304 -4.86 -16.19 -6.09
N SER A 305 -5.63 -15.12 -6.06
CA SER A 305 -6.77 -14.96 -6.97
C SER A 305 -6.79 -13.64 -7.75
N VAL A 306 -5.74 -12.80 -7.64
CA VAL A 306 -5.67 -11.52 -8.36
C VAL A 306 -4.40 -11.47 -9.22
N HIS A 307 -4.58 -11.57 -10.56
CA HIS A 307 -3.46 -11.59 -11.51
C HIS A 307 -3.64 -10.65 -12.70
N LYS A 308 -4.76 -9.88 -12.76
CA LYS A 308 -5.10 -9.03 -13.91
C LYS A 308 -4.75 -7.55 -13.75
N HIS A 309 -4.19 -7.15 -12.60
CA HIS A 309 -3.97 -5.74 -12.25
C HIS A 309 -2.49 -5.40 -12.12
N SER A 310 -1.62 -6.01 -12.94
CA SER A 310 -0.22 -5.60 -12.95
C SER A 310 -0.09 -4.13 -13.37
N PRO A 311 0.87 -3.36 -12.82
CA PRO A 311 1.10 -1.97 -13.20
C PRO A 311 1.22 -1.76 -14.72
N SER A 312 1.83 -2.71 -15.44
CA SER A 312 1.97 -2.66 -16.91
C SER A 312 0.64 -2.84 -17.62
N ASP A 313 -0.21 -3.78 -17.17
CA ASP A 313 -1.52 -4.03 -17.78
C ASP A 313 -2.47 -2.87 -17.53
N VAL A 314 -2.47 -2.36 -16.30
CA VAL A 314 -3.27 -1.20 -15.91
C VAL A 314 -2.87 0.03 -16.72
N LEU A 315 -1.58 0.31 -16.90
CA LEU A 315 -1.10 1.45 -17.68
C LEU A 315 -1.51 1.38 -19.16
N ASN A 316 -1.75 0.19 -19.70
CA ASN A 316 -2.23 -0.01 -21.06
C ASN A 316 -3.74 0.24 -21.24
N GLN A 317 -4.49 0.46 -20.16
CA GLN A 317 -5.91 0.80 -20.24
C GLN A 317 -6.12 2.19 -20.84
N GLY A 318 -7.26 2.38 -21.50
CA GLY A 318 -7.59 3.59 -22.25
C GLY A 318 -7.53 4.88 -21.45
N TYR A 319 -7.78 4.82 -20.16
CA TYR A 319 -7.69 5.97 -19.24
C TYR A 319 -6.34 6.70 -19.33
N PHE A 320 -5.23 5.96 -19.37
CA PHE A 320 -3.88 6.52 -19.33
C PHE A 320 -3.40 7.06 -20.69
N SER A 321 -4.15 6.83 -21.77
CA SER A 321 -3.82 7.38 -23.09
C SER A 321 -3.73 8.91 -23.10
N ARG A 322 -4.45 9.59 -22.19
CA ARG A 322 -4.43 11.05 -22.00
C ARG A 322 -3.06 11.59 -21.61
N TYR A 323 -2.21 10.78 -21.02
CA TYR A 323 -0.87 11.17 -20.58
C TYR A 323 0.19 10.90 -21.66
N ILE A 324 -0.13 10.13 -22.70
CA ILE A 324 0.82 9.79 -23.77
C ILE A 324 1.05 11.02 -24.65
N VAL A 325 2.32 11.35 -24.88
CA VAL A 325 2.72 12.48 -25.69
C VAL A 325 3.82 12.09 -26.68
N GLY A 326 3.83 12.73 -27.83
CA GLY A 326 4.95 12.59 -28.76
C GLY A 326 6.23 13.24 -28.17
N LYS A 327 7.38 12.63 -28.38
CA LYS A 327 8.68 13.14 -27.89
C LYS A 327 8.92 14.62 -28.25
N LYS A 328 8.44 15.08 -29.40
CA LYS A 328 8.56 16.49 -29.84
C LYS A 328 7.81 17.50 -28.94
N LYS A 329 6.80 17.04 -28.17
CA LYS A 329 6.03 17.87 -27.24
C LYS A 329 6.70 17.98 -25.86
N ILE A 330 7.81 17.30 -25.65
CA ILE A 330 8.59 17.37 -24.41
C ILE A 330 9.69 18.40 -24.62
N GLY A 331 9.81 19.34 -23.68
CA GLY A 331 10.84 20.38 -23.75
C GLY A 331 12.26 19.78 -23.77
N LYS A 332 13.19 20.40 -24.51
CA LYS A 332 14.56 19.90 -24.65
C LYS A 332 15.29 19.71 -23.30
N ASN A 333 14.93 20.49 -22.29
CA ASN A 333 15.56 20.47 -20.96
C ASN A 333 14.73 19.65 -19.94
N ALA A 334 13.65 19.00 -20.37
CA ALA A 334 12.83 18.20 -19.47
C ALA A 334 13.59 16.91 -19.08
N LYS A 335 13.69 16.67 -17.77
CA LYS A 335 14.26 15.44 -17.24
C LYS A 335 13.21 14.32 -17.40
N ILE A 336 13.54 13.31 -18.22
CA ILE A 336 12.66 12.15 -18.46
C ILE A 336 13.21 10.97 -17.64
N MET A 337 12.38 10.40 -16.77
CA MET A 337 12.66 9.11 -16.17
C MET A 337 12.44 8.02 -17.22
N ASN A 338 13.53 7.49 -17.76
CA ASN A 338 13.49 6.46 -18.78
C ASN A 338 13.52 5.07 -18.15
N ILE A 339 12.32 4.55 -17.81
CA ILE A 339 12.17 3.25 -17.14
C ILE A 339 12.63 2.11 -18.07
N ASP A 340 12.47 2.25 -19.40
CA ASP A 340 12.96 1.24 -20.36
C ASP A 340 14.46 0.97 -20.22
N ASN A 341 15.23 2.00 -19.85
CA ASN A 341 16.69 1.93 -19.76
C ASN A 341 17.21 1.70 -18.33
N LEU A 342 16.31 1.56 -17.35
CA LEU A 342 16.77 1.20 -16.00
C LEU A 342 17.43 -0.18 -16.03
N PRO A 343 18.52 -0.35 -15.27
CA PRO A 343 19.19 -1.64 -15.17
C PRO A 343 18.29 -2.67 -14.49
N ASP A 344 18.48 -3.93 -14.84
CA ASP A 344 17.90 -5.07 -14.15
C ASP A 344 18.95 -5.61 -13.18
N TYR A 345 18.63 -5.59 -11.90
CA TYR A 345 19.48 -6.11 -10.83
C TYR A 345 18.94 -7.43 -10.23
N SER A 346 17.83 -7.96 -10.77
CA SER A 346 17.16 -9.16 -10.25
C SER A 346 17.94 -10.47 -10.46
#